data_168afd81903753168a07cc7882f98feb
#
_entry.id   168afd81903753168a07cc7882f98feb
#
_cell.length_a   1.000
_cell.length_b   1.000
_cell.length_c   1.000
_cell.angle_alpha   90.00
_cell.angle_beta   90.00
_cell.angle_gamma   90.00
#
_symmetry.space_group_name_H-M   'P 1'
#
loop_
_entity.id
_entity.type
_entity.pdbx_description
1 polymer ?
#
loop_
_entity_poly.entity_id
_entity_poly.type
_entity_poly.pdbx_seq_one_letter_code
_entity_poly.pdbx_strand_id
1 'polypeptide(L)'
;MKVLFFLAGISSSHFGMADLSELAKRTEIDASIPDHADNGKKPWTSLETLDSDNRFHFAIVTDRTGGERLNVFGPAMETVNLLQPSFVVSVGDLIEGYTKDRAQLKKEWDELDSFVGRLDAPFFYTAGNHDYSNQVMADIWRERYGTSYYSFLYKNVLFVVLNSGLFDRKGVSGHSQRRGPWEKEQKQQLAWLAETLEKHSDVRWTFLLMHRPYWRFGWKRTKNPPLDGPWPRYKDVVPEWVEVEKMLQDRDYTVFAGHMHTYEYESEQVGPHRHEKIALATTGGISSMRGVEYGEFDHFVWVTMTEDAPVLANVLLDGILPKDIPMPLKRPYWVPSPGEKGSD
;
A
#
# COMPACT_ATOMS: atom_id res chain seq x y z
N MET A 1 31.92 82.37 -1.65
CA MET A 1 32.56 81.07 -1.78
C MET A 1 31.45 80.02 -1.73
N LYS A 2 30.96 79.58 -2.92
CA LYS A 2 29.86 78.61 -3.06
C LYS A 2 30.47 77.27 -3.26
N VAL A 3 30.19 76.35 -2.37
CA VAL A 3 30.55 74.90 -2.50
C VAL A 3 29.38 74.23 -3.16
N LEU A 4 29.63 73.67 -4.34
CA LEU A 4 28.72 72.83 -5.10
C LEU A 4 28.83 71.40 -4.60
N PHE A 5 27.75 70.77 -4.09
CA PHE A 5 27.65 69.35 -3.84
C PHE A 5 27.10 68.66 -5.09
N PHE A 6 27.91 67.81 -5.68
CA PHE A 6 27.48 66.81 -6.70
C PHE A 6 26.81 65.65 -5.98
N LEU A 7 25.51 65.49 -6.17
CA LEU A 7 24.79 64.27 -5.83
C LEU A 7 24.91 63.29 -7.01
N ALA A 8 25.72 62.24 -6.85
CA ALA A 8 25.73 61.10 -7.76
C ALA A 8 24.45 60.31 -7.52
N GLY A 9 23.60 60.21 -8.56
CA GLY A 9 22.43 59.36 -8.54
C GLY A 9 22.81 57.89 -8.55
N ILE A 10 22.52 57.19 -7.47
CA ILE A 10 22.55 55.75 -7.42
C ILE A 10 21.24 55.27 -8.03
N SER A 11 21.32 54.75 -9.24
CA SER A 11 20.23 54.02 -9.88
C SER A 11 19.90 52.78 -9.02
N SER A 12 18.78 52.80 -8.31
CA SER A 12 18.20 51.64 -7.67
C SER A 12 17.70 50.70 -8.75
N SER A 13 18.55 49.74 -9.10
CA SER A 13 18.09 48.54 -9.81
C SER A 13 17.05 47.86 -8.91
N HIS A 14 15.80 47.92 -9.34
CA HIS A 14 14.74 47.06 -8.79
C HIS A 14 15.12 45.62 -9.12
N PHE A 15 15.78 44.96 -8.18
CA PHE A 15 15.70 43.51 -8.11
C PHE A 15 14.23 43.21 -7.82
N GLY A 16 13.52 42.75 -8.84
CA GLY A 16 12.19 42.18 -8.65
C GLY A 16 12.29 41.12 -7.54
N MET A 17 11.59 41.38 -6.44
CA MET A 17 11.28 40.29 -5.51
C MET A 17 10.56 39.22 -6.36
N ALA A 18 11.28 38.18 -6.72
CA ALA A 18 10.62 36.98 -7.22
C ALA A 18 9.56 36.62 -6.18
N ASP A 19 8.34 36.50 -6.65
CA ASP A 19 7.20 36.22 -5.82
C ASP A 19 7.48 34.88 -5.10
N LEU A 20 7.73 34.96 -3.79
CA LEU A 20 7.97 33.77 -2.95
C LEU A 20 6.80 32.79 -2.98
N SER A 21 5.64 33.21 -3.52
CA SER A 21 4.49 32.31 -3.78
C SER A 21 4.71 31.34 -4.94
N GLU A 22 5.67 31.59 -5.86
CA GLU A 22 6.04 30.63 -6.89
C GLU A 22 7.07 29.59 -6.43
N LEU A 23 7.76 29.83 -5.32
CA LEU A 23 8.83 28.97 -4.81
C LEU A 23 8.33 27.75 -4.02
N ALA A 24 7.04 27.60 -3.82
CA ALA A 24 6.46 26.46 -3.12
C ALA A 24 5.06 26.10 -3.64
N LYS A 25 4.90 25.94 -4.95
CA LYS A 25 3.76 25.19 -5.45
C LYS A 25 3.95 23.75 -5.01
N ARG A 26 3.36 23.41 -3.84
CA ARG A 26 3.21 22.01 -3.45
C ARG A 26 2.47 21.30 -4.56
N THR A 27 3.02 20.21 -5.06
CA THR A 27 2.36 19.40 -6.06
C THR A 27 1.15 18.76 -5.40
N GLU A 28 -0.05 18.99 -5.93
CA GLU A 28 -1.26 18.35 -5.45
C GLU A 28 -1.40 16.97 -6.10
N ILE A 29 -1.93 16.01 -5.32
CA ILE A 29 -2.30 14.68 -5.80
C ILE A 29 -3.69 14.78 -6.44
N ASP A 30 -3.82 14.36 -7.70
CA ASP A 30 -5.14 14.20 -8.34
C ASP A 30 -5.74 12.85 -7.92
N ALA A 31 -6.69 12.90 -6.97
CA ALA A 31 -7.35 11.72 -6.42
C ALA A 31 -8.82 11.66 -6.81
N SER A 32 -9.29 10.49 -7.18
CA SER A 32 -10.67 10.27 -7.56
C SER A 32 -11.34 9.18 -6.72
N ILE A 33 -12.62 9.40 -6.41
CA ILE A 33 -13.52 8.42 -5.83
C ILE A 33 -14.56 8.08 -6.89
N PRO A 34 -14.96 6.80 -7.06
CA PRO A 34 -16.07 6.46 -7.93
C PRO A 34 -17.34 7.22 -7.52
N ASP A 35 -18.04 7.86 -8.48
CA ASP A 35 -19.19 8.72 -8.20
C ASP A 35 -20.26 8.01 -7.36
N HIS A 36 -20.46 6.71 -7.60
CA HIS A 36 -21.44 5.91 -6.85
C HIS A 36 -21.04 5.63 -5.39
N ALA A 37 -19.82 5.89 -5.00
CA ALA A 37 -19.26 5.65 -3.66
C ALA A 37 -18.89 6.95 -2.92
N ASP A 38 -19.01 8.11 -3.55
CA ASP A 38 -18.69 9.40 -2.92
C ASP A 38 -19.80 9.80 -1.94
N ASN A 39 -19.46 9.78 -0.65
CA ASN A 39 -20.34 10.21 0.44
C ASN A 39 -19.76 11.42 1.21
N GLY A 40 -18.82 12.14 0.60
CA GLY A 40 -18.08 13.26 1.19
C GLY A 40 -16.96 12.86 2.13
N LYS A 41 -16.77 11.56 2.41
CA LYS A 41 -15.64 11.04 3.17
C LYS A 41 -14.54 10.57 2.22
N LYS A 42 -13.30 10.74 2.64
CA LYS A 42 -12.13 10.44 1.81
C LYS A 42 -11.21 9.46 2.53
N PRO A 43 -10.65 8.46 1.81
CA PRO A 43 -9.72 7.47 2.38
C PRO A 43 -8.26 7.98 2.37
N TRP A 44 -8.07 9.28 2.54
CA TRP A 44 -6.75 9.93 2.68
C TRP A 44 -6.81 11.10 3.63
N THR A 45 -5.65 11.50 4.15
CA THR A 45 -5.53 12.59 5.15
C THR A 45 -5.37 13.96 4.51
N SER A 46 -4.63 14.05 3.39
CA SER A 46 -4.38 15.26 2.61
C SER A 46 -4.03 14.89 1.17
N LEU A 47 -4.19 15.86 0.26
CA LEU A 47 -3.71 15.77 -1.12
C LEU A 47 -2.49 16.65 -1.38
N GLU A 48 -2.05 17.43 -0.39
CA GLU A 48 -0.83 18.22 -0.47
C GLU A 48 0.41 17.35 -0.24
N THR A 49 1.44 17.52 -1.06
CA THR A 49 2.73 16.81 -0.93
C THR A 49 3.88 17.76 -0.63
N LEU A 50 4.99 17.23 -0.16
CA LEU A 50 6.22 17.99 0.09
C LEU A 50 7.16 18.02 -1.12
N ASP A 51 6.82 17.30 -2.19
CA ASP A 51 7.69 17.10 -3.33
C ASP A 51 7.51 18.18 -4.41
N SER A 52 8.56 18.53 -5.13
CA SER A 52 8.60 19.64 -6.08
C SER A 52 9.10 19.30 -7.49
N ASP A 53 9.75 18.14 -7.70
CA ASP A 53 10.32 17.73 -8.98
C ASP A 53 9.66 16.47 -9.60
N ASN A 54 10.16 15.96 -10.71
CA ASN A 54 9.62 14.77 -11.37
C ASN A 54 9.99 13.45 -10.68
N ARG A 55 11.02 13.44 -9.85
CA ARG A 55 11.32 12.32 -8.94
C ARG A 55 10.52 12.51 -7.67
N PHE A 56 10.16 11.39 -7.08
CA PHE A 56 9.50 11.43 -5.76
C PHE A 56 9.74 10.12 -5.01
N HIS A 57 9.52 10.19 -3.72
CA HIS A 57 9.66 9.06 -2.82
C HIS A 57 8.34 8.85 -2.10
N PHE A 58 7.97 7.60 -1.89
CA PHE A 58 6.86 7.26 -1.01
C PHE A 58 7.18 6.01 -0.21
N ALA A 59 6.51 5.86 0.90
CA ALA A 59 6.66 4.69 1.76
C ALA A 59 5.42 3.81 1.70
N ILE A 60 5.61 2.49 1.85
CA ILE A 60 4.52 1.52 1.94
C ILE A 60 4.64 0.78 3.26
N VAL A 61 3.58 0.83 4.06
CA VAL A 61 3.45 0.07 5.31
C VAL A 61 2.44 -1.06 5.14
N THR A 62 2.61 -2.14 5.88
CA THR A 62 1.82 -3.35 5.76
C THR A 62 1.43 -3.85 7.13
N ASP A 63 0.42 -4.70 7.20
CA ASP A 63 0.04 -5.54 8.34
C ASP A 63 0.58 -5.06 9.70
N ARG A 64 -0.06 -4.00 10.23
CA ARG A 64 0.18 -3.57 11.62
C ARG A 64 -0.32 -4.64 12.59
N THR A 65 -1.40 -5.31 12.21
CA THR A 65 -2.17 -6.23 13.05
C THR A 65 -2.23 -7.64 12.47
N GLY A 66 -3.22 -8.42 12.90
CA GLY A 66 -3.24 -9.86 12.73
C GLY A 66 -2.42 -10.54 13.82
N GLY A 67 -2.62 -10.09 15.09
CA GLY A 67 -1.79 -10.37 16.24
C GLY A 67 -0.72 -9.28 16.43
N GLU A 68 -1.16 -8.07 16.75
CA GLU A 68 -0.28 -6.90 16.91
C GLU A 68 0.85 -7.15 17.89
N ARG A 69 2.07 -6.84 17.49
CA ARG A 69 3.23 -6.76 18.37
C ARG A 69 3.43 -5.29 18.78
N LEU A 70 3.23 -5.06 20.08
CA LEU A 70 3.32 -3.72 20.66
C LEU A 70 4.68 -3.05 20.39
N ASN A 71 4.67 -1.74 20.25
CA ASN A 71 5.87 -0.91 20.04
C ASN A 71 6.65 -1.20 18.74
N VAL A 72 5.99 -1.70 17.71
CA VAL A 72 6.58 -1.87 16.38
C VAL A 72 6.08 -0.79 15.42
N PHE A 73 4.79 -0.67 15.23
CA PHE A 73 4.20 0.24 14.23
C PHE A 73 4.45 1.73 14.57
N GLY A 74 4.32 2.14 15.82
CA GLY A 74 4.55 3.53 16.21
C GLY A 74 5.97 4.01 15.89
N PRO A 75 7.03 3.33 16.34
CA PRO A 75 8.42 3.62 15.95
C PRO A 75 8.65 3.53 14.43
N ALA A 76 7.98 2.62 13.72
CA ALA A 76 8.05 2.56 12.26
C ALA A 76 7.52 3.84 11.62
N MET A 77 6.39 4.38 12.10
CA MET A 77 5.85 5.66 11.61
C MET A 77 6.80 6.84 11.88
N GLU A 78 7.44 6.86 13.04
CA GLU A 78 8.46 7.86 13.37
C GLU A 78 9.67 7.76 12.42
N THR A 79 10.12 6.55 12.10
CA THR A 79 11.21 6.32 11.13
C THR A 79 10.80 6.74 9.71
N VAL A 80 9.59 6.40 9.28
CA VAL A 80 9.04 6.86 8.00
C VAL A 80 9.00 8.37 7.94
N ASN A 81 8.56 9.03 9.03
CA ASN A 81 8.50 10.49 9.08
C ASN A 81 9.89 11.14 9.00
N LEU A 82 10.94 10.53 9.58
CA LEU A 82 12.32 11.03 9.43
C LEU A 82 12.81 11.01 7.98
N LEU A 83 12.30 10.11 7.15
CA LEU A 83 12.66 10.02 5.74
C LEU A 83 11.89 11.00 4.83
N GLN A 84 10.86 11.67 5.36
CA GLN A 84 10.08 12.70 4.66
C GLN A 84 9.58 12.26 3.27
N PRO A 85 8.80 11.16 3.16
CA PRO A 85 8.23 10.75 1.88
C PRO A 85 7.20 11.77 1.37
N SER A 86 6.96 11.81 0.07
CA SER A 86 5.87 12.61 -0.52
C SER A 86 4.51 12.19 0.03
N PHE A 87 4.33 10.90 0.28
CA PHE A 87 3.15 10.31 0.94
C PHE A 87 3.48 8.90 1.43
N VAL A 88 2.60 8.36 2.25
CA VAL A 88 2.65 6.98 2.75
C VAL A 88 1.39 6.26 2.29
N VAL A 89 1.52 5.02 1.82
CA VAL A 89 0.39 4.15 1.50
C VAL A 89 0.42 2.90 2.38
N SER A 90 -0.74 2.33 2.68
CA SER A 90 -0.83 1.03 3.35
C SER A 90 -1.30 -0.06 2.40
N VAL A 91 -1.09 -1.32 2.77
CA VAL A 91 -1.69 -2.47 2.09
C VAL A 91 -2.67 -3.25 2.98
N GLY A 92 -3.16 -2.61 4.05
CA GLY A 92 -4.25 -3.13 4.89
C GLY A 92 -3.81 -3.85 6.16
N ASP A 93 -4.80 -4.39 6.87
CA ASP A 93 -4.71 -4.97 8.21
C ASP A 93 -4.12 -3.97 9.22
N LEU A 94 -4.85 -2.86 9.38
CA LEU A 94 -4.44 -1.70 10.16
C LEU A 94 -4.95 -1.76 11.60
N ILE A 95 -6.05 -2.49 11.84
CA ILE A 95 -6.65 -2.73 13.17
C ILE A 95 -6.84 -4.24 13.40
N GLU A 96 -6.99 -4.69 14.64
CA GLU A 96 -7.30 -6.11 14.92
C GLU A 96 -8.70 -6.51 14.42
N GLY A 97 -9.67 -5.67 14.57
CA GLY A 97 -10.98 -5.83 13.96
C GLY A 97 -11.70 -7.13 14.33
N TYR A 98 -12.30 -7.80 13.33
CA TYR A 98 -13.08 -9.04 13.45
C TYR A 98 -14.19 -9.02 14.51
N THR A 99 -14.59 -7.85 14.96
CA THR A 99 -15.65 -7.64 15.92
C THR A 99 -16.83 -6.87 15.30
N LYS A 100 -17.98 -6.90 15.96
CA LYS A 100 -19.13 -6.03 15.67
C LYS A 100 -19.34 -4.95 16.74
N ASP A 101 -18.47 -4.92 17.75
CA ASP A 101 -18.50 -3.89 18.79
C ASP A 101 -17.94 -2.58 18.21
N ARG A 102 -18.85 -1.63 17.98
CA ARG A 102 -18.48 -0.32 17.41
C ARG A 102 -17.56 0.50 18.34
N ALA A 103 -17.70 0.33 19.67
CA ALA A 103 -16.85 1.05 20.62
C ALA A 103 -15.42 0.54 20.57
N GLN A 104 -15.24 -0.79 20.51
CA GLN A 104 -13.93 -1.41 20.31
C GLN A 104 -13.32 -0.97 18.97
N LEU A 105 -14.04 -1.09 17.88
CA LEU A 105 -13.57 -0.69 16.56
C LEU A 105 -13.18 0.79 16.52
N LYS A 106 -13.98 1.67 17.14
CA LYS A 106 -13.63 3.08 17.24
C LYS A 106 -12.31 3.28 17.97
N LYS A 107 -12.09 2.58 19.09
CA LYS A 107 -10.85 2.67 19.86
C LYS A 107 -9.63 2.25 19.05
N GLU A 108 -9.73 1.13 18.33
CA GLU A 108 -8.65 0.60 17.49
C GLU A 108 -8.29 1.57 16.35
N TRP A 109 -9.29 2.16 15.71
CA TRP A 109 -9.09 3.17 14.67
C TRP A 109 -8.52 4.48 15.23
N ASP A 110 -8.99 4.94 16.38
CA ASP A 110 -8.48 6.17 17.03
C ASP A 110 -7.00 5.98 17.43
N GLU A 111 -6.61 4.76 17.84
CA GLU A 111 -5.23 4.42 18.12
C GLU A 111 -4.38 4.49 16.84
N LEU A 112 -4.82 3.87 15.74
CA LEU A 112 -4.14 3.97 14.45
C LEU A 112 -3.99 5.44 14.02
N ASP A 113 -5.06 6.21 14.10
CA ASP A 113 -5.05 7.63 13.72
C ASP A 113 -4.03 8.42 14.56
N SER A 114 -3.76 8.01 15.81
CA SER A 114 -2.73 8.62 16.64
C SER A 114 -1.31 8.39 16.13
N PHE A 115 -1.07 7.27 15.47
CA PHE A 115 0.21 6.98 14.81
C PHE A 115 0.32 7.71 13.47
N VAL A 116 -0.72 7.62 12.64
CA VAL A 116 -0.79 8.30 11.34
C VAL A 116 -0.69 9.81 11.49
N GLY A 117 -1.32 10.37 12.53
CA GLY A 117 -1.28 11.80 12.83
C GLY A 117 0.11 12.35 13.21
N ARG A 118 1.14 11.49 13.35
CA ARG A 118 2.53 11.92 13.55
C ARG A 118 3.30 12.13 12.25
N LEU A 119 2.71 11.71 11.12
CA LEU A 119 3.32 11.89 9.81
C LEU A 119 3.08 13.32 9.31
N ASP A 120 4.13 13.94 8.76
CA ASP A 120 4.02 15.18 8.03
C ASP A 120 3.43 14.97 6.62
N ALA A 121 3.63 13.76 6.07
CA ALA A 121 3.18 13.37 4.75
C ALA A 121 1.75 12.81 4.76
N PRO A 122 0.98 12.94 3.66
CA PRO A 122 -0.32 12.31 3.49
C PRO A 122 -0.25 10.78 3.66
N PHE A 123 -1.31 10.19 4.21
CA PHE A 123 -1.46 8.74 4.36
C PHE A 123 -2.68 8.22 3.59
N PHE A 124 -2.47 7.16 2.80
CA PHE A 124 -3.50 6.51 1.99
C PHE A 124 -3.82 5.12 2.54
N TYR A 125 -5.09 4.90 2.85
CA TYR A 125 -5.57 3.69 3.50
C TYR A 125 -5.98 2.62 2.49
N THR A 126 -5.60 1.37 2.72
CA THR A 126 -6.08 0.19 2.00
C THR A 126 -6.80 -0.74 2.97
N ALA A 127 -7.95 -1.27 2.58
CA ALA A 127 -8.72 -2.17 3.42
C ALA A 127 -8.15 -3.59 3.38
N GLY A 128 -7.77 -4.12 4.55
CA GLY A 128 -7.47 -5.52 4.76
C GLY A 128 -8.66 -6.32 5.33
N ASN A 129 -8.43 -7.59 5.63
CA ASN A 129 -9.50 -8.41 6.20
C ASN A 129 -9.76 -8.12 7.69
N HIS A 130 -8.78 -7.63 8.39
CA HIS A 130 -8.94 -7.12 9.75
C HIS A 130 -9.70 -5.80 9.79
N ASP A 131 -9.70 -5.04 8.70
CA ASP A 131 -10.32 -3.72 8.58
C ASP A 131 -11.78 -3.78 8.06
N TYR A 132 -12.09 -4.80 7.23
CA TYR A 132 -13.30 -4.82 6.40
C TYR A 132 -13.91 -6.21 6.29
N SER A 133 -14.11 -6.93 7.40
CA SER A 133 -14.54 -8.34 7.37
C SER A 133 -16.04 -8.55 7.53
N ASN A 134 -16.78 -7.61 8.08
CA ASN A 134 -18.22 -7.70 8.30
C ASN A 134 -18.92 -6.35 8.06
N GLN A 135 -20.25 -6.35 8.02
CA GLN A 135 -21.02 -5.15 7.69
C GLN A 135 -20.75 -3.98 8.65
N VAL A 136 -20.61 -4.24 9.96
CA VAL A 136 -20.35 -3.17 10.95
C VAL A 136 -19.00 -2.52 10.70
N MET A 137 -17.98 -3.32 10.41
CA MET A 137 -16.63 -2.81 10.08
C MET A 137 -16.66 -2.02 8.77
N ALA A 138 -17.37 -2.53 7.76
CA ALA A 138 -17.52 -1.81 6.49
C ALA A 138 -18.27 -0.48 6.65
N ASP A 139 -19.27 -0.43 7.51
CA ASP A 139 -20.02 0.82 7.80
C ASP A 139 -19.10 1.82 8.51
N ILE A 140 -18.31 1.39 9.49
CA ILE A 140 -17.32 2.24 10.17
C ILE A 140 -16.25 2.73 9.20
N TRP A 141 -15.76 1.85 8.30
CA TRP A 141 -14.83 2.28 7.26
C TRP A 141 -15.42 3.40 6.41
N ARG A 142 -16.65 3.22 5.92
CA ARG A 142 -17.34 4.24 5.10
C ARG A 142 -17.59 5.54 5.87
N GLU A 143 -17.89 5.45 7.16
CA GLU A 143 -18.06 6.61 8.03
C GLU A 143 -16.75 7.40 8.21
N ARG A 144 -15.59 6.73 8.27
CA ARG A 144 -14.29 7.36 8.49
C ARG A 144 -13.60 7.77 7.19
N TYR A 145 -13.54 6.87 6.23
CA TYR A 145 -12.67 7.00 5.06
C TYR A 145 -13.43 6.99 3.71
N GLY A 146 -14.72 6.74 3.72
CA GLY A 146 -15.53 6.68 2.49
C GLY A 146 -15.41 5.35 1.77
N THR A 147 -15.01 5.38 0.49
CA THR A 147 -14.85 4.17 -0.32
C THR A 147 -13.67 3.31 0.13
N SER A 148 -13.77 2.00 -0.15
CA SER A 148 -12.68 1.06 0.13
C SER A 148 -11.79 0.77 -1.09
N TYR A 149 -12.09 1.38 -2.24
CA TYR A 149 -11.26 1.33 -3.43
C TYR A 149 -11.30 2.70 -4.14
N TYR A 150 -10.17 3.13 -4.66
CA TYR A 150 -9.99 4.44 -5.28
C TYR A 150 -8.67 4.51 -6.05
N SER A 151 -8.45 5.59 -6.77
CA SER A 151 -7.18 5.87 -7.43
C SER A 151 -6.76 7.31 -7.22
N PHE A 152 -5.48 7.54 -7.40
CA PHE A 152 -4.92 8.88 -7.50
C PHE A 152 -3.76 8.90 -8.49
N LEU A 153 -3.55 10.06 -9.09
CA LEU A 153 -2.47 10.31 -10.03
C LEU A 153 -1.45 11.23 -9.36
N TYR A 154 -0.18 10.88 -9.46
CA TYR A 154 0.90 11.74 -8.98
C TYR A 154 2.09 11.68 -9.94
N LYS A 155 2.45 12.84 -10.51
CA LYS A 155 3.59 12.97 -11.45
C LYS A 155 3.60 11.91 -12.56
N ASN A 156 2.47 11.75 -13.22
CA ASN A 156 2.23 10.77 -14.29
C ASN A 156 2.46 9.31 -13.88
N VAL A 157 2.19 9.00 -12.60
CA VAL A 157 2.16 7.64 -12.05
C VAL A 157 0.78 7.40 -11.46
N LEU A 158 0.14 6.33 -11.89
CA LEU A 158 -1.18 5.93 -11.41
C LEU A 158 -1.06 5.03 -10.18
N PHE A 159 -1.76 5.37 -9.13
CA PHE A 159 -1.93 4.56 -7.92
C PHE A 159 -3.37 4.07 -7.85
N VAL A 160 -3.55 2.77 -7.77
CA VAL A 160 -4.86 2.11 -7.67
C VAL A 160 -4.93 1.33 -6.38
N VAL A 161 -5.86 1.69 -5.53
CA VAL A 161 -6.15 0.97 -4.28
C VAL A 161 -7.37 0.09 -4.49
N LEU A 162 -7.22 -1.22 -4.24
CA LEU A 162 -8.29 -2.20 -4.38
C LEU A 162 -8.65 -2.82 -3.03
N ASN A 163 -9.93 -2.96 -2.77
CA ASN A 163 -10.40 -3.84 -1.71
C ASN A 163 -10.41 -5.29 -2.19
N SER A 164 -9.30 -6.00 -1.96
CA SER A 164 -9.16 -7.40 -2.35
C SER A 164 -10.15 -8.33 -1.61
N GLY A 165 -10.67 -7.92 -0.46
CA GLY A 165 -11.71 -8.66 0.26
C GLY A 165 -13.00 -8.84 -0.54
N LEU A 166 -13.26 -7.97 -1.52
CA LEU A 166 -14.42 -8.07 -2.42
C LEU A 166 -14.27 -9.20 -3.45
N PHE A 167 -13.06 -9.67 -3.75
CA PHE A 167 -12.81 -10.74 -4.73
C PHE A 167 -13.01 -12.15 -4.17
N ASP A 168 -12.95 -12.34 -2.86
CA ASP A 168 -13.06 -13.65 -2.21
C ASP A 168 -14.53 -14.10 -2.05
N ARG A 169 -15.17 -14.49 -3.16
CA ARG A 169 -16.58 -14.93 -3.18
C ARG A 169 -16.84 -16.25 -2.46
N LYS A 170 -15.84 -17.13 -2.41
CA LYS A 170 -16.02 -18.52 -1.96
C LYS A 170 -15.50 -18.79 -0.55
N GLY A 171 -14.98 -17.78 0.13
CA GLY A 171 -14.41 -17.96 1.45
C GLY A 171 -13.18 -18.88 1.44
N VAL A 172 -12.35 -18.79 0.39
CA VAL A 172 -11.12 -19.58 0.24
C VAL A 172 -10.17 -19.39 1.41
N SER A 173 -10.26 -18.23 2.04
CA SER A 173 -9.52 -17.87 3.25
C SER A 173 -10.10 -18.44 4.55
N GLY A 174 -11.10 -19.33 4.49
CA GLY A 174 -11.72 -19.94 5.69
C GLY A 174 -12.70 -19.03 6.45
N HIS A 175 -12.84 -17.76 6.08
CA HIS A 175 -13.74 -16.79 6.72
C HIS A 175 -15.00 -16.60 5.85
N SER A 176 -15.84 -17.59 5.82
CA SER A 176 -16.98 -17.77 4.88
C SER A 176 -18.19 -16.83 5.06
N GLN A 177 -18.07 -15.69 5.71
CA GLN A 177 -19.23 -14.81 6.00
C GLN A 177 -19.66 -13.90 4.83
N ARG A 178 -19.23 -14.16 3.59
CA ARG A 178 -19.17 -13.12 2.55
C ARG A 178 -20.03 -13.33 1.34
N ARG A 179 -21.17 -13.96 1.51
CA ARG A 179 -22.20 -13.95 0.47
C ARG A 179 -23.20 -12.83 0.76
N GLY A 180 -23.41 -11.95 -0.19
CA GLY A 180 -24.52 -11.00 -0.12
C GLY A 180 -24.16 -9.58 -0.55
N PRO A 181 -24.03 -8.60 0.35
CA PRO A 181 -23.98 -7.19 -0.03
C PRO A 181 -22.78 -6.81 -0.88
N TRP A 182 -21.69 -7.59 -0.83
CA TRP A 182 -20.43 -7.34 -1.51
C TRP A 182 -20.41 -7.65 -3.01
N GLU A 183 -21.33 -8.46 -3.54
CA GLU A 183 -21.31 -8.81 -4.96
C GLU A 183 -21.55 -7.59 -5.86
N LYS A 184 -22.43 -6.69 -5.45
CA LYS A 184 -22.66 -5.44 -6.17
C LYS A 184 -21.39 -4.58 -6.15
N GLU A 185 -20.81 -4.38 -4.98
CA GLU A 185 -19.61 -3.57 -4.78
C GLU A 185 -18.41 -4.14 -5.54
N GLN A 186 -18.26 -5.48 -5.58
CA GLN A 186 -17.26 -6.16 -6.38
C GLN A 186 -17.38 -5.85 -7.87
N LYS A 187 -18.58 -5.98 -8.45
CA LYS A 187 -18.81 -5.66 -9.86
C LYS A 187 -18.54 -4.20 -10.15
N GLN A 188 -18.91 -3.31 -9.24
CA GLN A 188 -18.63 -1.88 -9.34
C GLN A 188 -17.12 -1.61 -9.32
N GLN A 189 -16.38 -2.26 -8.40
CA GLN A 189 -14.92 -2.11 -8.34
C GLN A 189 -14.23 -2.55 -9.64
N LEU A 190 -14.62 -3.70 -10.22
CA LEU A 190 -14.03 -4.19 -11.47
C LEU A 190 -14.34 -3.29 -12.66
N ALA A 191 -15.60 -2.84 -12.79
CA ALA A 191 -15.98 -1.91 -13.85
C ALA A 191 -15.24 -0.57 -13.72
N TRP A 192 -15.21 -0.01 -12.52
CA TRP A 192 -14.45 1.20 -12.22
C TRP A 192 -12.95 1.05 -12.50
N LEU A 193 -12.36 -0.12 -12.16
CA LEU A 193 -10.95 -0.39 -12.44
C LEU A 193 -10.68 -0.34 -13.95
N ALA A 194 -11.52 -1.00 -14.75
CA ALA A 194 -11.38 -0.98 -16.20
C ALA A 194 -11.43 0.45 -16.78
N GLU A 195 -12.42 1.24 -16.37
CA GLU A 195 -12.56 2.65 -16.76
C GLU A 195 -11.36 3.50 -16.32
N THR A 196 -10.87 3.27 -15.09
CA THR A 196 -9.69 3.98 -14.55
C THR A 196 -8.43 3.68 -15.35
N LEU A 197 -8.20 2.40 -15.66
CA LEU A 197 -7.03 1.98 -16.43
C LEU A 197 -7.09 2.48 -17.88
N GLU A 198 -8.27 2.51 -18.49
CA GLU A 198 -8.46 3.08 -19.84
C GLU A 198 -8.21 4.59 -19.84
N LYS A 199 -8.81 5.32 -18.88
CA LYS A 199 -8.62 6.77 -18.73
C LYS A 199 -7.15 7.17 -18.53
N HIS A 200 -6.36 6.33 -17.89
CA HIS A 200 -4.95 6.56 -17.57
C HIS A 200 -4.05 5.54 -18.30
N SER A 201 -4.25 5.40 -19.61
CA SER A 201 -3.48 4.47 -20.45
C SER A 201 -2.05 4.94 -20.75
N ASP A 202 -1.78 6.24 -20.62
CA ASP A 202 -0.53 6.92 -20.98
C ASP A 202 0.40 7.19 -19.81
N VAL A 203 0.06 6.73 -18.60
CA VAL A 203 0.92 6.89 -17.44
C VAL A 203 2.21 6.07 -17.58
N ARG A 204 3.30 6.59 -17.02
CA ARG A 204 4.61 5.94 -17.08
C ARG A 204 4.75 4.72 -16.18
N TRP A 205 3.89 4.56 -15.17
CA TRP A 205 3.85 3.41 -14.27
C TRP A 205 2.50 3.31 -13.56
N THR A 206 2.11 2.08 -13.20
CA THR A 206 0.91 1.84 -12.40
C THR A 206 1.27 1.04 -11.15
N PHE A 207 0.92 1.57 -9.98
CA PHE A 207 0.99 0.84 -8.72
C PHE A 207 -0.39 0.35 -8.32
N LEU A 208 -0.52 -0.95 -8.03
CA LEU A 208 -1.70 -1.51 -7.38
C LEU A 208 -1.38 -1.80 -5.92
N LEU A 209 -2.27 -1.39 -5.03
CA LEU A 209 -2.19 -1.58 -3.59
C LEU A 209 -3.42 -2.36 -3.17
N MET A 210 -3.22 -3.53 -2.62
CA MET A 210 -4.30 -4.38 -2.15
C MET A 210 -3.81 -5.26 -1.00
N HIS A 211 -4.74 -5.86 -0.24
CA HIS A 211 -4.29 -6.60 0.94
C HIS A 211 -3.91 -8.04 0.62
N ARG A 212 -4.71 -8.79 -0.16
CA ARG A 212 -4.46 -10.22 -0.42
C ARG A 212 -3.69 -10.46 -1.70
N PRO A 213 -2.55 -11.19 -1.64
CA PRO A 213 -1.72 -11.49 -2.82
C PRO A 213 -2.31 -12.67 -3.61
N TYR A 214 -3.32 -12.43 -4.44
CA TYR A 214 -4.01 -13.47 -5.20
C TYR A 214 -3.17 -14.14 -6.30
N TRP A 215 -2.00 -13.66 -6.62
CA TRP A 215 -1.02 -14.34 -7.48
C TRP A 215 -0.23 -15.41 -6.73
N ARG A 216 -0.16 -15.33 -5.39
CA ARG A 216 0.45 -16.34 -4.54
C ARG A 216 -0.42 -17.58 -4.43
N PHE A 217 0.12 -18.57 -3.77
CA PHE A 217 -0.45 -19.90 -3.65
C PHE A 217 -1.75 -19.96 -2.85
N GLY A 218 -2.66 -20.80 -3.34
CA GLY A 218 -3.87 -21.13 -2.61
C GLY A 218 -3.55 -21.79 -1.26
N TRP A 219 -4.19 -21.29 -0.22
CA TRP A 219 -4.17 -21.85 1.14
C TRP A 219 -4.86 -23.23 1.20
N LYS A 220 -4.51 -24.18 0.36
CA LYS A 220 -4.74 -25.56 0.75
C LYS A 220 -3.59 -25.92 1.68
N ARG A 221 -3.85 -25.94 2.97
CA ARG A 221 -3.08 -26.72 3.93
C ARG A 221 -3.03 -28.17 3.42
N THR A 222 -2.11 -28.46 2.54
CA THR A 222 -1.72 -29.84 2.29
C THR A 222 -0.83 -30.20 3.45
N LYS A 223 -1.18 -31.28 4.18
CA LYS A 223 -0.36 -31.78 5.29
C LYS A 223 1.10 -32.04 4.88
N ASN A 224 1.37 -32.17 3.58
CA ASN A 224 2.70 -32.34 2.99
C ASN A 224 2.76 -31.54 1.69
N PRO A 225 3.12 -30.26 1.72
CA PRO A 225 3.39 -29.51 0.49
C PRO A 225 4.64 -30.10 -0.19
N PRO A 226 4.68 -30.19 -1.53
CA PRO A 226 5.88 -30.59 -2.24
C PRO A 226 7.00 -29.61 -1.94
N LEU A 227 8.15 -30.11 -1.50
CA LEU A 227 9.32 -29.28 -1.18
C LEU A 227 9.94 -28.65 -2.44
N ASP A 228 9.70 -29.21 -3.64
CA ASP A 228 10.37 -28.87 -4.88
C ASP A 228 9.42 -28.74 -6.10
N GLY A 229 8.14 -28.45 -5.91
CA GLY A 229 7.15 -28.41 -7.00
C GLY A 229 6.47 -27.04 -7.18
N PRO A 230 5.87 -26.81 -8.36
CA PRO A 230 5.06 -25.64 -8.57
C PRO A 230 3.84 -25.68 -7.63
N TRP A 231 3.72 -24.69 -6.81
CA TRP A 231 2.59 -24.51 -5.92
C TRP A 231 1.32 -24.16 -6.74
N PRO A 232 0.13 -24.69 -6.39
CA PRO A 232 -1.10 -24.27 -7.05
C PRO A 232 -1.31 -22.76 -6.85
N ARG A 233 -1.47 -22.03 -7.94
CA ARG A 233 -1.68 -20.60 -7.91
C ARG A 233 -3.15 -20.25 -7.63
N TYR A 234 -3.42 -19.16 -6.93
CA TYR A 234 -4.77 -18.65 -6.68
C TYR A 234 -5.57 -18.30 -7.94
N LYS A 235 -4.90 -18.10 -9.09
CA LYS A 235 -5.57 -17.84 -10.37
C LYS A 235 -6.66 -18.87 -10.72
N ASP A 236 -6.53 -20.11 -10.20
CA ASP A 236 -7.52 -21.17 -10.38
C ASP A 236 -8.72 -21.02 -9.42
N VAL A 237 -8.65 -20.08 -8.47
CA VAL A 237 -9.59 -19.95 -7.36
C VAL A 237 -10.26 -18.58 -7.29
N VAL A 238 -9.60 -17.53 -7.78
CA VAL A 238 -10.09 -16.15 -7.76
C VAL A 238 -10.12 -15.60 -9.20
N PRO A 239 -11.19 -15.89 -9.97
CA PRO A 239 -11.32 -15.46 -11.36
C PRO A 239 -11.19 -13.93 -11.54
N GLU A 240 -11.62 -13.18 -10.52
CA GLU A 240 -11.54 -11.72 -10.51
C GLU A 240 -10.09 -11.22 -10.59
N TRP A 241 -9.16 -11.92 -9.95
CA TRP A 241 -7.73 -11.57 -10.08
C TRP A 241 -7.20 -11.81 -11.50
N VAL A 242 -7.61 -12.89 -12.13
CA VAL A 242 -7.26 -13.16 -13.55
C VAL A 242 -7.76 -12.03 -14.46
N GLU A 243 -8.95 -11.50 -14.17
CA GLU A 243 -9.52 -10.37 -14.89
C GLU A 243 -8.69 -9.09 -14.70
N VAL A 244 -8.26 -8.82 -13.46
CA VAL A 244 -7.37 -7.70 -13.14
C VAL A 244 -6.02 -7.84 -13.87
N GLU A 245 -5.39 -9.02 -13.84
CA GLU A 245 -4.12 -9.25 -14.56
C GLU A 245 -4.25 -8.99 -16.07
N LYS A 246 -5.38 -9.38 -16.69
CA LYS A 246 -5.64 -9.09 -18.10
C LYS A 246 -5.77 -7.60 -18.39
N MET A 247 -6.39 -6.84 -17.49
CA MET A 247 -6.51 -5.39 -17.64
C MET A 247 -5.16 -4.67 -17.55
N LEU A 248 -4.18 -5.29 -16.89
CA LEU A 248 -2.84 -4.74 -16.63
C LEU A 248 -1.78 -5.18 -17.66
N GLN A 249 -2.08 -6.13 -18.53
CA GLN A 249 -1.07 -6.81 -19.36
C GLN A 249 -0.27 -5.88 -20.26
N ASP A 250 -0.88 -4.77 -20.73
CA ASP A 250 -0.31 -3.84 -21.69
C ASP A 250 0.24 -2.56 -21.04
N ARG A 251 0.78 -2.67 -19.80
CA ARG A 251 1.39 -1.55 -19.06
C ARG A 251 2.44 -2.01 -18.06
N ASP A 252 3.37 -1.12 -17.74
CA ASP A 252 4.31 -1.32 -16.65
C ASP A 252 3.59 -1.19 -15.31
N TYR A 253 3.73 -2.19 -14.43
CA TYR A 253 3.09 -2.12 -13.13
C TYR A 253 3.84 -2.86 -12.03
N THR A 254 3.57 -2.43 -10.80
CA THR A 254 3.96 -3.13 -9.57
C THR A 254 2.73 -3.29 -8.67
N VAL A 255 2.45 -4.51 -8.21
CA VAL A 255 1.42 -4.81 -7.22
C VAL A 255 2.05 -5.04 -5.86
N PHE A 256 1.54 -4.38 -4.84
CA PHE A 256 1.89 -4.64 -3.44
C PHE A 256 0.70 -5.25 -2.70
N ALA A 257 0.98 -6.27 -1.89
CA ALA A 257 0.01 -6.86 -0.98
C ALA A 257 0.67 -7.29 0.34
N GLY A 258 -0.13 -7.41 1.40
CA GLY A 258 0.26 -7.92 2.72
C GLY A 258 -0.30 -9.32 3.01
N HIS A 259 -1.03 -9.46 4.12
CA HIS A 259 -1.81 -10.62 4.53
C HIS A 259 -1.02 -11.86 4.94
N MET A 260 0.08 -12.14 4.29
CA MET A 260 0.84 -13.38 4.49
C MET A 260 1.92 -13.23 5.56
N HIS A 261 2.21 -12.01 5.96
CA HIS A 261 3.31 -11.66 6.89
C HIS A 261 4.64 -12.29 6.47
N THR A 262 4.80 -12.50 5.17
CA THR A 262 6.00 -13.10 4.58
C THR A 262 6.30 -12.44 3.25
N TYR A 263 7.52 -11.92 3.12
CA TYR A 263 7.97 -11.23 1.92
C TYR A 263 8.19 -12.19 0.76
N GLU A 264 7.74 -11.79 -0.42
CA GLU A 264 8.00 -12.49 -1.69
C GLU A 264 8.00 -11.50 -2.83
N TYR A 265 8.93 -11.66 -3.75
CA TYR A 265 9.05 -10.83 -4.95
C TYR A 265 9.01 -11.70 -6.20
N GLU A 266 8.15 -11.35 -7.14
CA GLU A 266 8.08 -11.94 -8.47
C GLU A 266 8.16 -10.82 -9.51
N SER A 267 8.87 -11.06 -10.61
CA SER A 267 8.86 -10.17 -11.77
C SER A 267 8.85 -10.97 -13.06
N GLU A 268 8.20 -10.42 -14.08
CA GLU A 268 8.19 -10.97 -15.43
C GLU A 268 8.22 -9.84 -16.47
N GLN A 269 8.79 -10.14 -17.63
CA GLN A 269 8.76 -9.26 -18.79
C GLN A 269 7.68 -9.78 -19.74
N VAL A 270 6.65 -8.97 -20.02
CA VAL A 270 5.55 -9.30 -20.93
C VAL A 270 5.59 -8.34 -22.12
N GLY A 271 6.17 -8.79 -23.23
CA GLY A 271 6.47 -7.91 -24.35
C GLY A 271 7.41 -6.77 -23.93
N PRO A 272 7.05 -5.49 -24.14
CA PRO A 272 7.84 -4.35 -23.67
C PRO A 272 7.62 -4.02 -22.19
N HIS A 273 6.61 -4.62 -21.54
CA HIS A 273 6.15 -4.21 -20.22
C HIS A 273 6.74 -5.06 -19.10
N ARG A 274 7.03 -4.41 -17.99
CA ARG A 274 7.54 -5.02 -16.76
C ARG A 274 6.40 -5.16 -15.73
N HIS A 275 6.21 -6.38 -15.28
CA HIS A 275 5.22 -6.74 -14.28
C HIS A 275 5.92 -7.18 -12.99
N GLU A 276 5.65 -6.50 -11.89
CA GLU A 276 6.19 -6.83 -10.57
C GLU A 276 5.06 -7.10 -9.58
N LYS A 277 5.24 -8.16 -8.77
CA LYS A 277 4.27 -8.57 -7.75
C LYS A 277 5.01 -8.82 -6.44
N ILE A 278 4.63 -8.10 -5.39
CA ILE A 278 5.35 -8.10 -4.12
C ILE A 278 4.37 -8.36 -2.98
N ALA A 279 4.55 -9.50 -2.32
CA ALA A 279 3.92 -9.73 -1.03
C ALA A 279 4.86 -9.23 0.06
N LEU A 280 4.35 -8.39 0.95
CA LEU A 280 5.11 -7.76 2.01
C LEU A 280 5.11 -8.63 3.27
N ALA A 281 6.13 -8.47 4.11
CA ALA A 281 6.18 -9.12 5.40
C ALA A 281 5.23 -8.42 6.38
N THR A 282 5.73 -7.66 7.35
CA THR A 282 4.86 -7.01 8.33
C THR A 282 5.48 -5.71 8.84
N THR A 283 4.62 -4.79 9.28
CA THR A 283 5.03 -3.60 10.04
C THR A 283 4.41 -3.67 11.45
N GLY A 284 4.52 -4.85 12.11
CA GLY A 284 4.05 -5.06 13.49
C GLY A 284 3.06 -6.20 13.70
N GLY A 285 2.50 -6.80 12.64
CA GLY A 285 1.64 -7.97 12.74
C GLY A 285 2.41 -9.22 13.19
N ILE A 286 1.68 -10.26 13.61
CA ILE A 286 2.29 -11.50 14.08
C ILE A 286 3.15 -12.16 13.02
N SER A 287 4.35 -12.55 13.40
CA SER A 287 5.27 -13.32 12.57
C SER A 287 6.18 -14.15 13.46
N SER A 288 6.68 -15.25 12.94
CA SER A 288 7.71 -16.05 13.64
C SER A 288 9.06 -15.32 13.68
N MET A 289 9.22 -14.24 12.94
CA MET A 289 10.42 -13.38 12.90
C MET A 289 11.71 -14.17 12.70
N ARG A 290 11.66 -15.18 11.83
CA ARG A 290 12.80 -16.07 11.57
C ARG A 290 13.93 -15.39 10.78
N GLY A 291 13.67 -14.22 10.24
CA GLY A 291 14.65 -13.41 9.53
C GLY A 291 14.42 -13.36 8.02
N VAL A 292 15.34 -12.67 7.36
CA VAL A 292 15.25 -12.32 5.94
C VAL A 292 15.23 -13.56 5.04
N GLU A 293 15.98 -14.59 5.40
CA GLU A 293 16.02 -15.85 4.66
C GLU A 293 14.69 -16.61 4.63
N TYR A 294 13.77 -16.28 5.55
CA TYR A 294 12.41 -16.81 5.59
C TYR A 294 11.36 -15.81 5.08
N GLY A 295 11.79 -14.59 4.73
CA GLY A 295 10.92 -13.50 4.38
C GLY A 295 10.10 -12.96 5.55
N GLU A 296 10.53 -13.21 6.79
CA GLU A 296 9.83 -12.84 8.02
C GLU A 296 10.62 -11.80 8.79
N PHE A 297 10.26 -10.55 8.62
CA PHE A 297 10.93 -9.39 9.21
C PHE A 297 9.99 -8.20 9.29
N ASP A 298 10.29 -7.27 10.19
CA ASP A 298 9.60 -5.99 10.27
C ASP A 298 10.22 -4.99 9.31
N HIS A 299 9.39 -4.39 8.47
CA HIS A 299 9.84 -3.42 7.48
C HIS A 299 8.73 -2.44 7.06
N PHE A 300 9.14 -1.43 6.36
CA PHE A 300 8.35 -0.72 5.36
C PHE A 300 9.11 -0.69 4.04
N VAL A 301 8.42 -0.49 2.94
CA VAL A 301 9.06 -0.33 1.63
C VAL A 301 9.26 1.14 1.36
N TRP A 302 10.48 1.52 0.99
CA TRP A 302 10.80 2.82 0.47
C TRP A 302 10.87 2.73 -1.06
N VAL A 303 10.07 3.54 -1.74
CA VAL A 303 10.01 3.56 -3.19
C VAL A 303 10.53 4.91 -3.69
N THR A 304 11.54 4.85 -4.55
CA THR A 304 11.99 5.99 -5.35
C THR A 304 11.45 5.84 -6.75
N MET A 305 10.47 6.64 -7.14
CA MET A 305 10.04 6.71 -8.52
C MET A 305 11.02 7.54 -9.31
N THR A 306 11.71 6.91 -10.26
CA THR A 306 12.61 7.58 -11.20
C THR A 306 11.85 7.96 -12.48
N GLU A 307 12.53 8.50 -13.48
CA GLU A 307 11.90 8.77 -14.79
C GLU A 307 11.51 7.48 -15.51
N ASP A 308 12.33 6.43 -15.38
CA ASP A 308 12.16 5.18 -16.12
C ASP A 308 11.32 4.14 -15.36
N ALA A 309 11.63 3.90 -14.06
CA ALA A 309 11.02 2.81 -13.28
C ALA A 309 11.16 3.05 -11.77
N PRO A 310 10.37 2.36 -10.94
CA PRO A 310 10.55 2.41 -9.50
C PRO A 310 11.80 1.65 -9.04
N VAL A 311 12.50 2.23 -8.08
CA VAL A 311 13.55 1.59 -7.29
C VAL A 311 13.00 1.36 -5.90
N LEU A 312 13.03 0.11 -5.44
CA LEU A 312 12.43 -0.30 -4.17
C LEU A 312 13.52 -0.75 -3.19
N ALA A 313 13.35 -0.35 -1.94
CA ALA A 313 14.17 -0.82 -0.84
C ALA A 313 13.28 -1.27 0.33
N ASN A 314 13.54 -2.46 0.87
CA ASN A 314 12.99 -2.85 2.15
C ASN A 314 13.81 -2.18 3.25
N VAL A 315 13.20 -1.25 3.95
CA VAL A 315 13.80 -0.63 5.12
C VAL A 315 13.38 -1.44 6.32
N LEU A 316 14.29 -2.26 6.83
CA LEU A 316 14.07 -2.95 8.08
C LEU A 316 14.03 -1.92 9.20
N LEU A 317 13.31 -2.20 10.26
CA LEU A 317 13.34 -1.30 11.42
C LEU A 317 14.72 -1.28 12.10
N ASP A 318 15.57 -2.23 11.74
CA ASP A 318 16.96 -2.36 12.15
C ASP A 318 17.98 -2.40 10.97
N GLY A 319 17.54 -2.15 9.71
CA GLY A 319 18.41 -2.13 8.54
C GLY A 319 17.72 -1.86 7.20
N ILE A 320 18.46 -1.91 6.07
CA ILE A 320 17.94 -1.70 4.71
C ILE A 320 18.30 -2.89 3.84
N LEU A 321 17.30 -3.43 3.13
CA LEU A 321 17.49 -4.55 2.20
C LEU A 321 16.98 -4.20 0.78
N PRO A 322 17.54 -4.82 -0.28
CA PRO A 322 17.02 -4.73 -1.63
C PRO A 322 15.66 -5.45 -1.74
N LYS A 323 14.87 -5.13 -2.78
CA LYS A 323 13.55 -5.75 -3.01
C LYS A 323 13.63 -7.23 -3.38
N ASP A 324 14.67 -7.62 -4.09
CA ASP A 324 14.93 -8.96 -4.62
C ASP A 324 15.66 -9.84 -3.59
N ILE A 325 15.13 -9.87 -2.36
CA ILE A 325 15.66 -10.73 -1.30
C ILE A 325 15.66 -12.18 -1.78
N PRO A 326 16.82 -12.87 -1.77
CA PRO A 326 16.87 -14.27 -2.13
C PRO A 326 15.97 -15.10 -1.22
N MET A 327 14.95 -15.71 -1.81
CA MET A 327 14.07 -16.60 -1.07
C MET A 327 14.77 -17.92 -0.84
N PRO A 328 14.62 -18.52 0.34
CA PRO A 328 15.22 -19.83 0.60
C PRO A 328 14.65 -20.86 -0.41
N LEU A 329 15.52 -21.61 -1.04
CA LEU A 329 15.15 -22.68 -1.97
C LEU A 329 14.28 -23.77 -1.31
N LYS A 330 14.30 -23.84 0.02
CA LYS A 330 13.50 -24.75 0.82
C LYS A 330 12.87 -23.99 1.98
N ARG A 331 11.56 -23.75 1.91
CA ARG A 331 10.78 -23.27 3.06
C ARG A 331 10.15 -24.47 3.75
N PRO A 332 10.50 -24.78 5.01
CA PRO A 332 9.63 -25.60 5.82
C PRO A 332 8.31 -24.84 6.00
N TYR A 333 7.23 -25.42 5.49
CA TYR A 333 5.89 -24.80 5.55
C TYR A 333 5.38 -24.66 6.99
N TRP A 334 5.97 -25.38 7.88
CA TRP A 334 5.72 -25.33 9.30
C TRP A 334 7.00 -25.76 10.05
N VAL A 335 7.46 -24.91 10.91
CA VAL A 335 8.48 -25.26 11.92
C VAL A 335 7.75 -25.29 13.24
N PRO A 336 7.73 -26.41 13.99
CA PRO A 336 7.18 -26.44 15.33
C PRO A 336 7.86 -25.36 16.18
N SER A 337 7.08 -24.67 16.99
CA SER A 337 7.65 -23.79 18.02
C SER A 337 8.60 -24.61 18.89
N PRO A 338 9.72 -24.02 19.38
CA PRO A 338 10.61 -24.71 20.28
C PRO A 338 9.83 -25.26 21.48
N GLY A 339 9.67 -26.58 21.56
CA GLY A 339 8.91 -27.26 22.61
C GLY A 339 7.67 -28.07 22.15
N GLU A 340 7.18 -27.89 20.91
CA GLU A 340 6.17 -28.79 20.37
C GLU A 340 6.85 -30.07 19.83
N LYS A 341 6.67 -31.15 20.57
CA LYS A 341 7.01 -32.48 20.06
C LYS A 341 6.03 -32.84 18.96
N GLY A 342 6.53 -33.10 17.74
CA GLY A 342 5.71 -33.64 16.67
C GLY A 342 4.98 -34.86 17.19
N SER A 343 3.65 -34.86 17.14
CA SER A 343 2.86 -36.06 17.30
C SER A 343 3.09 -36.93 16.08
N ASP A 344 3.75 -38.06 16.28
CA ASP A 344 3.91 -39.15 15.30
C ASP A 344 2.58 -39.55 14.66
#